data_8d3abd6bd93e3b6754d89147aa9aa658
#
_entry.id   8d3abd6bd93e3b6754d89147aa9aa658
#
_cell.length_a   1.000
_cell.length_b   1.000
_cell.length_c   1.000
_cell.angle_alpha   90.00
_cell.angle_beta   90.00
_cell.angle_gamma   90.00
#
_symmetry.space_group_name_H-M   'P 1'
#
loop_
_entity.id
_entity.type
_entity.pdbx_description
1 polymer ?
#
loop_
_entity_poly.entity_id
_entity_poly.type
_entity_poly.pdbx_seq_one_letter_code
_entity_poly.pdbx_strand_id
1 'polypeptide(L)'
;MRIVQYVLDEISLIRERDPAINSPAEVFLYPCFWAVLWYRIAHRLYLKKRYFAARMISQCTARRTGIEIHPGAKIGKGFFIDHGHGVVIGETAEIGDNVTLYQGVTLGGTGKEHGKRHPTIGNNVMISAGAKVLGSITIGDNCKIGAGSVVLKPVPPNSTVVGVPGRVVKRDNVRLPQTDLDQVHMPDPVLADIEQLKKQYAKLYQMVEKSQMKTKRRKEKTWKSTIH
;
A
#
# COMPACT_ATOMS: atom_id res chain seq x y z
N MET A 1 11.19 -21.45 -16.98
CA MET A 1 10.10 -22.10 -16.25
C MET A 1 9.12 -22.68 -17.26
N ARG A 2 8.77 -23.96 -17.16
CA ARG A 2 7.79 -24.58 -18.06
C ARG A 2 6.42 -23.98 -17.73
N ILE A 3 5.61 -23.68 -18.76
CA ILE A 3 4.27 -23.06 -18.60
C ILE A 3 3.40 -23.89 -17.62
N VAL A 4 3.49 -25.20 -17.72
CA VAL A 4 2.74 -26.12 -16.84
C VAL A 4 3.08 -25.90 -15.35
N GLN A 5 4.38 -25.80 -15.01
CA GLN A 5 4.78 -25.54 -13.63
C GLN A 5 4.26 -24.20 -13.12
N TYR A 6 4.33 -23.17 -13.97
CA TYR A 6 3.80 -21.85 -13.65
C TYR A 6 2.29 -21.90 -13.33
N VAL A 7 1.51 -22.61 -14.17
CA VAL A 7 0.05 -22.76 -13.93
C VAL A 7 -0.23 -23.48 -12.63
N LEU A 8 0.53 -24.52 -12.29
CA LEU A 8 0.37 -25.27 -11.03
C LEU A 8 0.73 -24.39 -9.82
N ASP A 9 1.78 -23.60 -9.92
CA ASP A 9 2.21 -22.68 -8.85
C ASP A 9 1.13 -21.60 -8.62
N GLU A 10 0.54 -21.03 -9.68
CA GLU A 10 -0.54 -20.04 -9.57
C GLU A 10 -1.82 -20.64 -9.00
N ILE A 11 -2.19 -21.86 -9.38
CA ILE A 11 -3.35 -22.57 -8.79
C ILE A 11 -3.15 -22.78 -7.29
N SER A 12 -1.96 -23.23 -6.88
CA SER A 12 -1.62 -23.40 -5.47
C SER A 12 -1.69 -22.08 -4.70
N LEU A 13 -1.11 -21.02 -5.27
CA LEU A 13 -1.08 -19.68 -4.67
C LEU A 13 -2.48 -19.11 -4.44
N ILE A 14 -3.35 -19.17 -5.46
CA ILE A 14 -4.71 -18.63 -5.35
C ILE A 14 -5.51 -19.42 -4.32
N ARG A 15 -5.40 -20.75 -4.31
CA ARG A 15 -6.09 -21.60 -3.30
C ARG A 15 -5.61 -21.35 -1.87
N GLU A 16 -4.34 -21.03 -1.70
CA GLU A 16 -3.79 -20.69 -0.38
C GLU A 16 -4.27 -19.30 0.11
N ARG A 17 -4.47 -18.37 -0.83
CA ARG A 17 -4.76 -16.97 -0.52
C ARG A 17 -6.25 -16.64 -0.46
N ASP A 18 -7.09 -17.35 -1.19
CA ASP A 18 -8.53 -17.12 -1.23
C ASP A 18 -9.31 -18.29 -0.62
N PRO A 19 -9.89 -18.08 0.59
CA PRO A 19 -10.70 -19.11 1.27
C PRO A 19 -12.03 -19.39 0.57
N ALA A 20 -12.47 -18.55 -0.39
CA ALA A 20 -13.74 -18.73 -1.11
C ALA A 20 -13.68 -19.82 -2.20
N ILE A 21 -12.47 -20.27 -2.55
CA ILE A 21 -12.28 -21.28 -3.60
C ILE A 21 -12.71 -22.69 -3.11
N ASN A 22 -13.66 -23.29 -3.83
CA ASN A 22 -14.14 -24.63 -3.54
C ASN A 22 -13.53 -25.70 -4.47
N SER A 23 -13.11 -25.31 -5.67
CA SER A 23 -12.56 -26.22 -6.68
C SER A 23 -11.35 -25.63 -7.39
N PRO A 24 -10.31 -26.45 -7.70
CA PRO A 24 -9.16 -25.98 -8.50
C PRO A 24 -9.54 -25.39 -9.85
N ALA A 25 -10.67 -25.81 -10.43
CA ALA A 25 -11.15 -25.28 -11.70
C ALA A 25 -11.62 -23.83 -11.61
N GLU A 26 -12.05 -23.37 -10.42
CA GLU A 26 -12.49 -21.99 -10.20
C GLU A 26 -11.36 -20.98 -10.39
N VAL A 27 -10.09 -21.40 -10.25
CA VAL A 27 -8.92 -20.53 -10.50
C VAL A 27 -8.97 -19.90 -11.90
N PHE A 28 -9.49 -20.63 -12.90
CA PHE A 28 -9.62 -20.13 -14.26
C PHE A 28 -10.69 -19.04 -14.42
N LEU A 29 -11.52 -18.82 -13.42
CA LEU A 29 -12.51 -17.73 -13.37
C LEU A 29 -11.91 -16.46 -12.78
N TYR A 30 -10.74 -16.53 -12.12
CA TYR A 30 -10.09 -15.39 -11.51
C TYR A 30 -9.42 -14.49 -12.55
N PRO A 31 -9.78 -13.19 -12.62
CA PRO A 31 -9.15 -12.25 -13.54
C PRO A 31 -7.63 -12.15 -13.36
N CYS A 32 -7.15 -12.26 -12.11
CA CYS A 32 -5.72 -12.18 -11.79
C CYS A 32 -4.92 -13.30 -12.43
N PHE A 33 -5.45 -14.54 -12.49
CA PHE A 33 -4.79 -15.66 -13.15
C PHE A 33 -4.43 -15.32 -14.58
N TRP A 34 -5.40 -14.82 -15.35
CA TRP A 34 -5.20 -14.43 -16.76
C TRP A 34 -4.33 -13.21 -16.89
N ALA A 35 -4.49 -12.21 -16.02
CA ALA A 35 -3.69 -11.00 -16.04
C ALA A 35 -2.20 -11.30 -15.86
N VAL A 36 -1.83 -12.11 -14.88
CA VAL A 36 -0.44 -12.46 -14.59
C VAL A 36 0.12 -13.42 -15.66
N LEU A 37 -0.65 -14.39 -16.13
CA LEU A 37 -0.23 -15.30 -17.20
C LEU A 37 0.13 -14.53 -18.50
N TRP A 38 -0.78 -13.69 -18.97
CA TRP A 38 -0.55 -12.89 -20.17
C TRP A 38 0.53 -11.83 -19.99
N TYR A 39 0.64 -11.23 -18.80
CA TYR A 39 1.76 -10.37 -18.46
C TYR A 39 3.11 -11.10 -18.64
N ARG A 40 3.27 -12.33 -18.13
CA ARG A 40 4.52 -13.08 -18.28
C ARG A 40 4.90 -13.31 -19.74
N ILE A 41 3.92 -13.52 -20.63
CA ILE A 41 4.13 -13.64 -22.07
C ILE A 41 4.53 -12.27 -22.69
N ALA A 42 3.77 -11.23 -22.36
CA ALA A 42 4.04 -9.88 -22.84
C ALA A 42 5.42 -9.36 -22.38
N HIS A 43 5.81 -9.63 -21.15
CA HIS A 43 7.12 -9.27 -20.59
C HIS A 43 8.27 -9.93 -21.37
N ARG A 44 8.15 -11.21 -21.75
CA ARG A 44 9.15 -11.89 -22.59
C ARG A 44 9.30 -11.25 -23.96
N LEU A 45 8.20 -10.80 -24.56
CA LEU A 45 8.23 -10.07 -25.84
C LEU A 45 8.87 -8.69 -25.67
N TYR A 46 8.57 -8.01 -24.56
CA TYR A 46 9.15 -6.71 -24.23
C TYR A 46 10.68 -6.80 -24.09
N LEU A 47 11.19 -7.81 -23.38
CA LEU A 47 12.62 -8.07 -23.26
C LEU A 47 13.29 -8.37 -24.60
N LYS A 48 12.55 -8.96 -25.56
CA LYS A 48 12.99 -9.16 -26.96
C LYS A 48 12.80 -7.92 -27.84
N LYS A 49 12.53 -6.73 -27.24
CA LYS A 49 12.29 -5.46 -27.92
C LYS A 49 11.09 -5.46 -28.89
N ARG A 50 10.17 -6.43 -28.76
CA ARG A 50 8.93 -6.50 -29.52
C ARG A 50 7.83 -5.68 -28.83
N TYR A 51 8.06 -4.40 -28.67
CA TYR A 51 7.26 -3.51 -27.83
C TYR A 51 5.79 -3.43 -28.23
N PHE A 52 5.51 -3.31 -29.54
CA PHE A 52 4.13 -3.22 -30.03
C PHE A 52 3.32 -4.48 -29.67
N ALA A 53 3.86 -5.67 -29.97
CA ALA A 53 3.19 -6.93 -29.65
C ALA A 53 2.99 -7.11 -28.14
N ALA A 54 4.01 -6.75 -27.33
CA ALA A 54 3.92 -6.78 -25.87
C ALA A 54 2.81 -5.87 -25.36
N ARG A 55 2.72 -4.63 -25.85
CA ARG A 55 1.66 -3.67 -25.48
C ARG A 55 0.28 -4.10 -25.95
N MET A 56 0.17 -4.67 -27.13
CA MET A 56 -1.09 -5.20 -27.66
C MET A 56 -1.65 -6.28 -26.71
N ILE A 57 -0.82 -7.25 -26.30
CA ILE A 57 -1.22 -8.28 -25.33
C ILE A 57 -1.64 -7.63 -24.00
N SER A 58 -0.82 -6.74 -23.46
CA SER A 58 -1.12 -6.05 -22.20
C SER A 58 -2.47 -5.32 -22.25
N GLN A 59 -2.75 -4.57 -23.32
CA GLN A 59 -4.01 -3.82 -23.45
C GLN A 59 -5.23 -4.73 -23.69
N CYS A 60 -5.07 -5.80 -24.46
CA CYS A 60 -6.14 -6.79 -24.62
C CYS A 60 -6.47 -7.49 -23.30
N THR A 61 -5.44 -7.79 -22.49
CA THR A 61 -5.61 -8.38 -21.16
C THR A 61 -6.30 -7.40 -20.22
N ALA A 62 -5.87 -6.15 -20.18
CA ALA A 62 -6.48 -5.11 -19.33
C ALA A 62 -7.98 -4.93 -19.62
N ARG A 63 -8.37 -4.92 -20.89
CA ARG A 63 -9.79 -4.81 -21.29
C ARG A 63 -10.64 -6.00 -20.83
N ARG A 64 -10.05 -7.21 -20.74
CA ARG A 64 -10.77 -8.44 -20.34
C ARG A 64 -10.81 -8.66 -18.85
N THR A 65 -9.77 -8.24 -18.14
CA THR A 65 -9.57 -8.53 -16.72
C THR A 65 -9.80 -7.33 -15.80
N GLY A 66 -9.79 -6.11 -16.36
CA GLY A 66 -9.79 -4.88 -15.58
C GLY A 66 -8.46 -4.60 -14.87
N ILE A 67 -7.39 -5.36 -15.19
CA ILE A 67 -6.07 -5.27 -14.57
C ILE A 67 -5.06 -4.84 -15.64
N GLU A 68 -4.48 -3.65 -15.47
CA GLU A 68 -3.43 -3.16 -16.37
C GLU A 68 -2.04 -3.42 -15.78
N ILE A 69 -1.24 -4.25 -16.44
CA ILE A 69 0.17 -4.47 -16.13
C ILE A 69 1.00 -4.09 -17.34
N HIS A 70 1.87 -3.08 -17.17
CA HIS A 70 2.78 -2.72 -18.26
C HIS A 70 3.81 -3.85 -18.49
N PRO A 71 4.08 -4.27 -19.72
CA PRO A 71 4.98 -5.40 -19.99
C PRO A 71 6.43 -5.14 -19.59
N GLY A 72 6.83 -3.90 -19.36
CA GLY A 72 8.14 -3.53 -18.83
C GLY A 72 8.32 -3.72 -17.32
N ALA A 73 7.24 -3.82 -16.58
CA ALA A 73 7.30 -4.06 -15.13
C ALA A 73 8.06 -5.35 -14.81
N LYS A 74 8.73 -5.39 -13.65
CA LYS A 74 9.40 -6.60 -13.15
C LYS A 74 8.61 -7.12 -11.94
N ILE A 75 8.16 -8.36 -11.99
CA ILE A 75 7.34 -8.96 -10.94
C ILE A 75 7.93 -10.30 -10.51
N GLY A 76 8.17 -10.44 -9.22
CA GLY A 76 8.71 -11.64 -8.57
C GLY A 76 7.75 -12.84 -8.56
N LYS A 77 8.00 -13.78 -7.65
CA LYS A 77 7.19 -14.99 -7.45
C LYS A 77 6.11 -14.75 -6.40
N GLY A 78 5.05 -15.57 -6.39
CA GLY A 78 4.00 -15.47 -5.38
C GLY A 78 3.23 -14.15 -5.44
N PHE A 79 3.16 -13.53 -6.60
CA PHE A 79 2.42 -12.29 -6.82
C PHE A 79 0.94 -12.59 -6.99
N PHE A 80 0.11 -12.03 -6.11
CA PHE A 80 -1.33 -12.24 -6.08
C PHE A 80 -2.09 -10.92 -6.21
N ILE A 81 -3.17 -10.91 -6.99
CA ILE A 81 -4.09 -9.79 -7.08
C ILE A 81 -5.48 -10.29 -6.71
N ASP A 82 -6.00 -9.79 -5.60
CA ASP A 82 -7.34 -10.10 -5.15
C ASP A 82 -8.36 -9.16 -5.79
N HIS A 83 -9.47 -9.70 -6.30
CA HIS A 83 -10.50 -9.01 -7.10
C HIS A 83 -9.96 -8.34 -8.38
N GLY A 84 -9.03 -7.43 -8.28
CA GLY A 84 -8.16 -6.90 -9.33
C GLY A 84 -8.70 -5.74 -10.16
N HIS A 85 -9.99 -5.48 -10.24
CA HIS A 85 -10.53 -4.41 -11.07
C HIS A 85 -9.91 -3.06 -10.73
N GLY A 86 -9.40 -2.35 -11.77
CA GLY A 86 -8.78 -1.03 -11.61
C GLY A 86 -7.35 -1.06 -11.07
N VAL A 87 -6.70 -2.23 -10.98
CA VAL A 87 -5.27 -2.29 -10.69
C VAL A 87 -4.47 -1.79 -11.88
N VAL A 88 -3.50 -0.90 -11.62
CA VAL A 88 -2.59 -0.35 -12.63
C VAL A 88 -1.14 -0.47 -12.16
N ILE A 89 -0.33 -1.18 -12.93
CA ILE A 89 1.11 -1.36 -12.68
C ILE A 89 1.91 -0.74 -13.82
N GLY A 90 2.66 0.32 -13.52
CA GLY A 90 3.41 1.11 -14.51
C GLY A 90 4.69 0.42 -14.99
N GLU A 91 5.26 0.98 -16.06
CA GLU A 91 6.37 0.41 -16.86
C GLU A 91 7.61 0.02 -16.04
N THR A 92 8.07 0.92 -15.17
CA THR A 92 9.31 0.73 -14.41
C THR A 92 9.05 0.29 -12.97
N ALA A 93 7.84 -0.23 -12.68
CA ALA A 93 7.55 -0.84 -11.39
C ALA A 93 8.39 -2.11 -11.19
N GLU A 94 8.91 -2.27 -9.98
CA GLU A 94 9.61 -3.48 -9.56
C GLU A 94 8.88 -4.03 -8.34
N ILE A 95 8.48 -5.30 -8.39
CA ILE A 95 7.69 -5.96 -7.35
C ILE A 95 8.44 -7.22 -6.94
N GLY A 96 8.73 -7.33 -5.66
CA GLY A 96 9.40 -8.48 -5.05
C GLY A 96 8.53 -9.73 -4.99
N ASP A 97 8.93 -10.67 -4.15
CA ASP A 97 8.24 -11.94 -3.98
C ASP A 97 7.11 -11.84 -2.93
N ASN A 98 6.07 -12.66 -3.10
CA ASN A 98 4.94 -12.77 -2.17
C ASN A 98 4.19 -11.45 -1.92
N VAL A 99 4.00 -10.65 -2.96
CA VAL A 99 3.27 -9.39 -2.87
C VAL A 99 1.80 -9.61 -3.21
N THR A 100 0.92 -9.03 -2.39
CA THR A 100 -0.53 -9.05 -2.60
C THR A 100 -1.04 -7.64 -2.88
N LEU A 101 -1.78 -7.49 -3.96
CA LEU A 101 -2.50 -6.26 -4.31
C LEU A 101 -4.01 -6.51 -4.29
N TYR A 102 -4.77 -5.49 -3.91
CA TYR A 102 -6.22 -5.48 -3.99
C TYR A 102 -6.72 -4.60 -5.13
N GLN A 103 -8.01 -4.66 -5.41
CA GLN A 103 -8.66 -3.84 -6.45
C GLN A 103 -8.33 -2.35 -6.31
N GLY A 104 -8.23 -1.67 -7.45
CA GLY A 104 -8.00 -0.24 -7.53
C GLY A 104 -6.61 0.25 -7.10
N VAL A 105 -5.68 -0.65 -6.79
CA VAL A 105 -4.30 -0.27 -6.47
C VAL A 105 -3.60 0.30 -7.70
N THR A 106 -2.83 1.39 -7.50
CA THR A 106 -2.00 1.98 -8.55
C THR A 106 -0.54 2.04 -8.11
N LEU A 107 0.34 1.42 -8.89
CA LEU A 107 1.79 1.59 -8.82
C LEU A 107 2.19 2.54 -9.96
N GLY A 108 2.11 3.85 -9.70
CA GLY A 108 2.16 4.92 -10.70
C GLY A 108 3.42 5.78 -10.64
N GLY A 109 3.65 6.54 -11.71
CA GLY A 109 4.64 7.62 -11.74
C GLY A 109 4.05 8.96 -11.34
N THR A 110 4.89 9.92 -10.96
CA THR A 110 4.46 11.28 -10.55
C THR A 110 4.78 12.36 -11.58
N GLY A 111 5.44 12.04 -12.68
CA GLY A 111 5.86 13.05 -13.64
C GLY A 111 6.13 12.51 -15.04
N LYS A 112 6.66 13.38 -15.91
CA LYS A 112 7.06 13.08 -17.29
C LYS A 112 8.50 12.59 -17.41
N GLU A 113 9.11 12.18 -16.32
CA GLU A 113 10.51 11.75 -16.27
C GLU A 113 10.73 10.48 -17.09
N HIS A 114 11.84 10.43 -17.79
CA HIS A 114 12.33 9.22 -18.45
C HIS A 114 13.09 8.35 -17.43
N GLY A 115 13.04 7.03 -17.58
CA GLY A 115 13.72 6.08 -16.71
C GLY A 115 12.85 5.60 -15.55
N LYS A 116 13.47 5.34 -14.39
CA LYS A 116 12.79 4.83 -13.18
C LYS A 116 11.86 5.91 -12.60
N ARG A 117 10.54 5.72 -12.76
CA ARG A 117 9.50 6.64 -12.31
C ARG A 117 8.35 5.97 -11.56
N HIS A 118 8.36 4.64 -11.47
CA HIS A 118 7.37 3.85 -10.74
C HIS A 118 8.02 3.20 -9.51
N PRO A 119 7.21 2.82 -8.51
CA PRO A 119 7.74 2.34 -7.24
C PRO A 119 8.47 0.99 -7.35
N THR A 120 9.33 0.77 -6.36
CA THR A 120 9.91 -0.54 -6.04
C THR A 120 9.24 -1.06 -4.78
N ILE A 121 8.63 -2.24 -4.88
CA ILE A 121 7.94 -2.92 -3.79
C ILE A 121 8.79 -4.10 -3.35
N GLY A 122 9.10 -4.16 -2.07
CA GLY A 122 9.85 -5.26 -1.46
C GLY A 122 9.07 -6.58 -1.39
N ASN A 123 9.58 -7.52 -0.62
CA ASN A 123 8.98 -8.84 -0.46
C ASN A 123 7.93 -8.85 0.66
N ASN A 124 6.95 -9.76 0.56
CA ASN A 124 5.90 -9.95 1.57
C ASN A 124 5.12 -8.66 1.86
N VAL A 125 4.85 -7.86 0.83
CA VAL A 125 4.12 -6.59 0.96
C VAL A 125 2.66 -6.79 0.59
N MET A 126 1.77 -6.21 1.40
CA MET A 126 0.34 -6.13 1.12
C MET A 126 -0.06 -4.68 0.82
N ILE A 127 -0.74 -4.46 -0.31
CA ILE A 127 -1.26 -3.15 -0.70
C ILE A 127 -2.77 -3.25 -0.85
N SER A 128 -3.48 -2.65 0.11
CA SER A 128 -4.93 -2.78 0.23
C SER A 128 -5.70 -1.98 -0.81
N ALA A 129 -7.01 -2.23 -0.86
CA ALA A 129 -7.94 -1.71 -1.87
C ALA A 129 -7.82 -0.19 -2.07
N GLY A 130 -7.73 0.23 -3.33
CA GLY A 130 -7.72 1.64 -3.71
C GLY A 130 -6.45 2.42 -3.37
N ALA A 131 -5.45 1.81 -2.74
CA ALA A 131 -4.21 2.49 -2.39
C ALA A 131 -3.40 2.91 -3.64
N LYS A 132 -2.72 4.05 -3.55
CA LYS A 132 -1.88 4.61 -4.61
C LYS A 132 -0.45 4.74 -4.10
N VAL A 133 0.49 4.10 -4.76
CA VAL A 133 1.93 4.24 -4.50
C VAL A 133 2.55 4.93 -5.70
N LEU A 134 3.01 6.16 -5.51
CA LEU A 134 3.35 7.04 -6.62
C LEU A 134 4.81 7.53 -6.56
N GLY A 135 5.47 7.48 -7.70
CA GLY A 135 6.86 7.91 -7.87
C GLY A 135 7.88 6.79 -7.77
N SER A 136 9.14 7.12 -7.96
CA SER A 136 10.28 6.19 -7.88
C SER A 136 10.69 5.88 -6.43
N ILE A 137 9.69 5.67 -5.56
CA ILE A 137 9.89 5.40 -4.14
C ILE A 137 10.04 3.90 -3.86
N THR A 138 10.62 3.56 -2.73
CA THR A 138 10.78 2.17 -2.28
C THR A 138 9.86 1.90 -1.08
N ILE A 139 9.10 0.82 -1.17
CA ILE A 139 8.37 0.21 -0.06
C ILE A 139 9.20 -0.99 0.39
N GLY A 140 9.66 -0.97 1.63
CA GLY A 140 10.47 -2.04 2.21
C GLY A 140 9.71 -3.36 2.39
N ASP A 141 10.46 -4.41 2.75
CA ASP A 141 9.88 -5.74 2.97
C ASP A 141 8.90 -5.75 4.16
N ASN A 142 7.95 -6.67 4.13
CA ASN A 142 6.96 -6.92 5.18
C ASN A 142 6.10 -5.68 5.52
N CYS A 143 5.81 -4.82 4.54
CA CYS A 143 4.98 -3.64 4.74
C CYS A 143 3.51 -3.92 4.44
N LYS A 144 2.63 -3.22 5.17
CA LYS A 144 1.20 -3.14 4.89
C LYS A 144 0.84 -1.70 4.49
N ILE A 145 0.18 -1.53 3.34
CA ILE A 145 -0.37 -0.24 2.92
C ILE A 145 -1.89 -0.30 3.04
N GLY A 146 -2.44 0.55 3.90
CA GLY A 146 -3.87 0.59 4.19
C GLY A 146 -4.73 1.01 3.01
N ALA A 147 -6.00 0.61 3.03
CA ALA A 147 -6.96 0.91 1.97
C ALA A 147 -7.08 2.43 1.75
N GLY A 148 -7.19 2.86 0.50
CA GLY A 148 -7.32 4.26 0.11
C GLY A 148 -6.10 5.15 0.39
N SER A 149 -4.99 4.60 0.88
CA SER A 149 -3.79 5.38 1.20
C SER A 149 -3.09 5.90 -0.04
N VAL A 150 -2.49 7.11 0.06
CA VAL A 150 -1.67 7.70 -1.02
C VAL A 150 -0.23 7.86 -0.53
N VAL A 151 0.65 6.95 -0.97
CA VAL A 151 2.04 6.89 -0.53
C VAL A 151 2.93 7.62 -1.52
N LEU A 152 3.62 8.66 -1.05
CA LEU A 152 4.45 9.56 -1.85
C LEU A 152 5.91 9.59 -1.36
N LYS A 153 6.22 8.86 -0.29
CA LYS A 153 7.57 8.82 0.32
C LYS A 153 8.01 7.39 0.54
N PRO A 154 9.31 7.10 0.54
CA PRO A 154 9.83 5.77 0.87
C PRO A 154 9.31 5.28 2.23
N VAL A 155 9.05 3.99 2.32
CA VAL A 155 8.56 3.32 3.53
C VAL A 155 9.61 2.31 4.00
N PRO A 156 10.09 2.41 5.25
CA PRO A 156 11.04 1.44 5.80
C PRO A 156 10.38 0.06 5.96
N PRO A 157 11.19 -1.02 6.00
CA PRO A 157 10.67 -2.37 6.22
C PRO A 157 9.84 -2.51 7.51
N ASN A 158 8.99 -3.53 7.56
CA ASN A 158 8.15 -3.90 8.70
C ASN A 158 7.21 -2.77 9.17
N SER A 159 6.70 -1.97 8.22
CA SER A 159 5.89 -0.79 8.52
C SER A 159 4.47 -0.93 8.01
N THR A 160 3.53 -0.33 8.75
CA THR A 160 2.16 -0.10 8.30
C THR A 160 1.96 1.38 7.96
N VAL A 161 1.42 1.64 6.77
CA VAL A 161 1.16 2.99 6.26
C VAL A 161 -0.31 3.17 6.01
N VAL A 162 -0.90 4.29 6.47
CA VAL A 162 -2.30 4.64 6.20
C VAL A 162 -2.45 6.14 5.96
N GLY A 163 -3.54 6.51 5.29
CA GLY A 163 -3.99 7.90 5.13
C GLY A 163 -3.57 8.59 3.82
N VAL A 164 -4.03 9.84 3.66
CA VAL A 164 -3.77 10.70 2.50
C VAL A 164 -3.30 12.07 3.03
N PRO A 165 -1.99 12.41 2.89
CA PRO A 165 -0.89 11.58 2.44
C PRO A 165 -0.59 10.44 3.43
N GLY A 166 -0.06 9.32 2.91
CA GLY A 166 0.28 8.13 3.69
C GLY A 166 1.35 8.39 4.74
N ARG A 167 1.10 7.97 5.99
CA ARG A 167 2.02 8.08 7.12
C ARG A 167 2.28 6.70 7.71
N VAL A 168 3.52 6.46 8.12
CA VAL A 168 3.86 5.25 8.88
C VAL A 168 3.25 5.36 10.28
N VAL A 169 2.33 4.45 10.61
CA VAL A 169 1.60 4.44 11.89
C VAL A 169 2.05 3.32 12.81
N LYS A 170 2.65 2.27 12.25
CA LYS A 170 3.20 1.14 13.01
C LYS A 170 4.51 0.72 12.36
N ARG A 171 5.51 0.44 13.18
CA ARG A 171 6.78 -0.13 12.78
C ARG A 171 7.12 -1.22 13.78
N ASP A 172 6.94 -2.48 13.37
CA ASP A 172 7.23 -3.66 14.16
C ASP A 172 8.29 -4.52 13.48
N ASN A 173 9.12 -5.15 14.29
CA ASN A 173 9.98 -6.23 13.82
C ASN A 173 9.20 -7.56 13.66
N VAL A 174 7.88 -7.53 13.75
CA VAL A 174 7.04 -8.71 13.60
C VAL A 174 6.92 -9.02 12.11
N ARG A 175 7.36 -10.21 11.73
CA ARG A 175 7.16 -10.75 10.39
C ARG A 175 5.65 -10.84 10.14
N LEU A 176 5.13 -10.14 9.14
CA LEU A 176 3.73 -10.31 8.74
C LEU A 176 3.54 -11.74 8.20
N PRO A 177 2.56 -12.50 8.67
CA PRO A 177 2.22 -13.78 8.05
C PRO A 177 1.89 -13.56 6.58
N GLN A 178 2.34 -14.46 5.70
CA GLN A 178 2.06 -14.36 4.25
C GLN A 178 0.56 -14.38 3.93
N THR A 179 -0.24 -14.90 4.86
CA THR A 179 -1.70 -15.07 4.75
C THR A 179 -2.51 -14.03 5.51
N ASP A 180 -1.86 -13.04 6.15
CA ASP A 180 -2.58 -12.00 6.89
C ASP A 180 -3.16 -10.97 5.92
N LEU A 181 -4.44 -11.12 5.61
CA LEU A 181 -5.23 -10.26 4.72
C LEU A 181 -6.09 -9.24 5.49
N ASP A 182 -5.80 -9.01 6.78
CA ASP A 182 -6.56 -8.07 7.60
C ASP A 182 -6.41 -6.63 7.08
N GLN A 183 -7.50 -6.09 6.55
CA GLN A 183 -7.61 -4.72 6.06
C GLN A 183 -8.40 -3.81 7.02
N VAL A 184 -8.99 -4.36 8.08
CA VAL A 184 -9.95 -3.67 8.95
C VAL A 184 -9.28 -3.10 10.19
N HIS A 185 -8.39 -3.86 10.85
CA HIS A 185 -7.76 -3.45 12.11
C HIS A 185 -6.47 -2.65 11.88
N MET A 186 -6.52 -1.64 11.02
CA MET A 186 -5.40 -0.74 10.80
C MET A 186 -5.50 0.48 11.71
N PRO A 187 -4.39 0.94 12.33
CA PRO A 187 -4.40 2.13 13.17
C PRO A 187 -4.76 3.38 12.34
N ASP A 188 -5.64 4.21 12.87
CA ASP A 188 -6.02 5.49 12.26
C ASP A 188 -5.04 6.59 12.73
N PRO A 189 -4.23 7.17 11.83
CA PRO A 189 -3.27 8.21 12.21
C PRO A 189 -3.94 9.53 12.60
N VAL A 190 -5.11 9.83 12.02
CA VAL A 190 -5.86 11.06 12.32
C VAL A 190 -6.42 10.98 13.75
N LEU A 191 -6.93 9.82 14.14
CA LEU A 191 -7.43 9.60 15.51
C LEU A 191 -6.30 9.73 16.53
N ALA A 192 -5.12 9.18 16.24
CA ALA A 192 -3.95 9.30 17.10
C ALA A 192 -3.46 10.76 17.23
N ASP A 193 -3.43 11.50 16.13
CA ASP A 193 -3.07 12.94 16.11
C ASP A 193 -4.10 13.75 16.95
N ILE A 194 -5.40 13.46 16.82
CA ILE A 194 -6.46 14.11 17.58
C ILE A 194 -6.34 13.82 19.08
N GLU A 195 -6.05 12.59 19.48
CA GLU A 195 -5.82 12.24 20.90
C GLU A 195 -4.61 12.96 21.46
N GLN A 196 -3.53 13.07 20.72
CA GLN A 196 -2.35 13.81 21.12
C GLN A 196 -2.66 15.31 21.30
N LEU A 197 -3.39 15.91 20.36
CA LEU A 197 -3.83 17.31 20.45
C LEU A 197 -4.72 17.54 21.67
N LYS A 198 -5.67 16.65 21.95
CA LYS A 198 -6.52 16.72 23.15
C LYS A 198 -5.70 16.72 24.45
N LYS A 199 -4.65 15.87 24.52
CA LYS A 199 -3.75 15.83 25.67
C LYS A 199 -2.95 17.14 25.83
N GLN A 200 -2.44 17.69 24.72
CA GLN A 200 -1.71 18.96 24.73
C GLN A 200 -2.63 20.12 25.14
N TYR A 201 -3.83 20.17 24.60
CA TYR A 201 -4.83 21.18 24.94
C TYR A 201 -5.20 21.14 26.44
N ALA A 202 -5.47 19.97 26.98
CA ALA A 202 -5.76 19.80 28.41
C ALA A 202 -4.62 20.31 29.30
N LYS A 203 -3.36 20.02 28.92
CA LYS A 203 -2.18 20.51 29.65
C LYS A 203 -2.06 22.04 29.58
N LEU A 204 -2.28 22.62 28.40
CA LEU A 204 -2.26 24.06 28.22
C LEU A 204 -3.34 24.75 29.03
N TYR A 205 -4.56 24.21 29.00
CA TYR A 205 -5.69 24.72 29.78
C TYR A 205 -5.37 24.76 31.28
N GLN A 206 -4.83 23.68 31.86
CA GLN A 206 -4.39 23.66 33.25
C GLN A 206 -3.31 24.70 33.58
N MET A 207 -2.38 24.93 32.65
CA MET A 207 -1.33 25.95 32.85
C MET A 207 -1.92 27.37 32.88
N VAL A 208 -2.86 27.67 31.97
CA VAL A 208 -3.57 28.95 31.93
C VAL A 208 -4.37 29.19 33.22
N GLU A 209 -5.14 28.20 33.64
CA GLU A 209 -5.93 28.28 34.89
C GLU A 209 -5.07 28.54 36.10
N LYS A 210 -3.95 27.80 36.26
CA LYS A 210 -2.96 28.04 37.32
C LYS A 210 -2.37 29.47 37.27
N SER A 211 -2.10 29.98 36.08
CA SER A 211 -1.59 31.34 35.87
C SER A 211 -2.61 32.40 36.31
N GLN A 212 -3.87 32.21 35.91
CA GLN A 212 -4.95 33.12 36.27
C GLN A 212 -5.18 33.14 37.80
N MET A 213 -5.17 31.98 38.46
CA MET A 213 -5.29 31.91 39.91
C MET A 213 -4.10 32.62 40.64
N LYS A 214 -2.88 32.46 40.14
CA LYS A 214 -1.70 33.18 40.67
C LYS A 214 -1.87 34.69 40.51
N THR A 215 -2.33 35.14 39.36
CA THR A 215 -2.57 36.57 39.09
C THR A 215 -3.66 37.15 39.99
N LYS A 216 -4.78 36.41 40.22
CA LYS A 216 -5.86 36.80 41.12
C LYS A 216 -5.37 36.94 42.57
N ARG A 217 -4.64 35.93 43.06
CA ARG A 217 -4.03 35.96 44.43
C ARG A 217 -3.04 37.13 44.60
N ARG A 218 -2.30 37.48 43.57
CA ARG A 218 -1.34 38.61 43.63
C ARG A 218 -2.08 39.93 43.69
N LYS A 219 -3.14 40.11 42.91
CA LYS A 219 -4.00 41.33 42.99
C LYS A 219 -4.68 41.46 44.34
N GLU A 220 -5.19 40.39 44.92
CA GLU A 220 -5.81 40.39 46.26
C GLU A 220 -4.79 40.75 47.38
N LYS A 221 -3.55 40.27 47.29
CA LYS A 221 -2.49 40.64 48.24
C LYS A 221 -2.11 42.11 48.10
N THR A 222 -1.96 42.65 46.90
CA THR A 222 -1.65 44.07 46.67
C THR A 222 -2.78 44.95 47.14
N TRP A 223 -4.03 44.60 46.93
CA TRP A 223 -5.18 45.33 47.44
C TRP A 223 -5.20 45.39 48.98
N LYS A 224 -4.94 44.28 49.69
CA LYS A 224 -4.87 44.27 51.15
C LYS A 224 -3.72 45.08 51.74
N SER A 225 -2.60 45.24 51.02
CA SER A 225 -1.46 46.05 51.48
C SER A 225 -1.61 47.53 51.19
N THR A 226 -2.61 47.96 50.41
CA THR A 226 -2.86 49.38 50.10
C THR A 226 -3.91 50.01 51.03
N ILE A 227 -4.61 49.20 51.85
CA ILE A 227 -5.68 49.66 52.77
C ILE A 227 -5.21 49.74 54.23
N HIS A 228 -3.95 49.42 54.50
CA HIS A 228 -3.28 49.63 55.76
C HIS A 228 -2.10 50.61 55.60
#